data_23497d7f14e74bf960db1e5335f9108a
#
_entry.id   23497d7f14e74bf960db1e5335f9108a
#
_cell.length_a   1.000
_cell.length_b   1.000
_cell.length_c   1.000
_cell.angle_alpha   90.00
_cell.angle_beta   90.00
_cell.angle_gamma   90.00
#
_symmetry.space_group_name_H-M   'P 1'
#
loop_
_entity.id
_entity.type
_entity.pdbx_description
1 polymer ?
#
loop_
_entity_poly.entity_id
_entity_poly.type
_entity_poly.pdbx_seq_one_letter_code
_entity_poly.pdbx_strand_id
1 'polypeptide(L)'
;MYKRQRHPFVVLDDGDYVTGNLHIQGGLAWSTIRWAFTSTDAFNWHPLTWLSHALDYQLFALHPAGHHLDSVLIHALNAVLLFLLLAWLTKRMGPSLLVAALFALHPLNVESVAWVAERKNVLSTLFFFLAIAAYAWYAQKPDWRRYLLMAGLFAAGLMAKPMVITLPFVLLLLDYWPLDRMPLAGTGSRPATSKGEPWLGWRLLLEKIPLLFLSAASAVITLMAQRPAERTFEEFPLAIRIENAILAYGRYLWKMLWPARLALNYPYPGNTLPAWQWISSALVLIGVTVLVVIFRRKGYLPVGWFWFLGTLVPVIGLVQVGGAAMADRYAYIPLIGIFVMIAWGLDDWAEAKAVRTVWRVIPPLCVLLAFGLATSQQIRYWVSDYDLWSHTLAVTERNPFAHFALAAALLSDPNPAMTPNNRNDLNTEQERMDEARWHCEEALKSYRQLARQNPAAYLPNVASTLNNLGRMDQLQNRMGDARRHFEEALRIYHLLMHQKPTAYLPDIATTLSILGDMDRLENRLDDARQHDREALKSYRQLAQRCV
;
A
#
# COMPACT_ATOMS: atom_id res chain seq x y z
N MET A 1 -3.67 5.77 -33.03
CA MET A 1 -4.18 6.05 -31.68
C MET A 1 -4.10 4.84 -30.72
N TYR A 2 -4.12 3.61 -31.18
CA TYR A 2 -4.09 2.37 -30.36
C TYR A 2 -2.73 1.98 -29.76
N LYS A 3 -1.62 2.62 -30.12
CA LYS A 3 -0.26 2.31 -29.61
C LYS A 3 0.13 3.03 -28.31
N ARG A 4 -0.69 3.95 -27.76
CA ARG A 4 -0.36 4.81 -26.62
C ARG A 4 -0.91 4.38 -25.24
N GLN A 5 -1.63 3.25 -25.14
CA GLN A 5 -2.30 2.82 -23.89
C GLN A 5 -1.73 1.51 -23.31
N ARG A 6 -0.48 1.22 -23.54
CA ARG A 6 0.15 0.06 -22.91
C ARG A 6 1.00 0.54 -21.73
N HIS A 7 0.37 0.81 -20.59
CA HIS A 7 1.08 0.77 -19.32
C HIS A 7 1.41 -0.71 -19.09
N PRO A 8 2.68 -1.12 -19.04
CA PRO A 8 3.05 -2.49 -18.73
C PRO A 8 2.72 -2.79 -17.26
N PHE A 9 2.84 -4.05 -16.88
CA PHE A 9 2.88 -4.44 -15.48
C PHE A 9 4.18 -3.91 -14.85
N VAL A 10 4.12 -3.50 -13.58
CA VAL A 10 5.29 -3.05 -12.81
C VAL A 10 6.04 -4.27 -12.30
N VAL A 11 7.36 -4.32 -12.50
CA VAL A 11 8.20 -5.49 -12.13
C VAL A 11 8.24 -5.78 -10.62
N LEU A 12 7.74 -4.88 -9.76
CA LEU A 12 7.78 -5.06 -8.31
C LEU A 12 6.93 -6.27 -7.85
N ASP A 13 5.61 -6.10 -7.75
CA ASP A 13 4.71 -7.13 -7.23
C ASP A 13 3.81 -7.73 -8.33
N ASP A 14 3.65 -7.07 -9.50
CA ASP A 14 2.75 -7.55 -10.54
C ASP A 14 3.20 -8.91 -11.11
N GLY A 15 4.50 -9.24 -10.95
CA GLY A 15 5.04 -10.57 -11.22
C GLY A 15 4.36 -11.65 -10.39
N ASP A 16 4.34 -11.46 -9.08
CA ASP A 16 3.76 -12.40 -8.11
C ASP A 16 2.23 -12.42 -8.17
N TYR A 17 1.63 -11.29 -8.56
CA TYR A 17 0.17 -11.16 -8.60
C TYR A 17 -0.45 -11.61 -9.93
N VAL A 18 0.24 -11.48 -11.06
CA VAL A 18 -0.34 -11.76 -12.39
C VAL A 18 0.62 -12.49 -13.32
N THR A 19 1.76 -11.88 -13.67
CA THR A 19 2.55 -12.33 -14.83
C THR A 19 3.37 -13.58 -14.57
N GLY A 20 3.77 -13.85 -13.34
CA GLY A 20 4.49 -15.06 -12.91
C GLY A 20 3.61 -16.06 -12.14
N ASN A 21 2.34 -15.74 -11.88
CA ASN A 21 1.48 -16.57 -11.04
C ASN A 21 0.65 -17.56 -11.88
N LEU A 22 1.09 -18.82 -11.93
CA LEU A 22 0.43 -19.88 -12.69
C LEU A 22 -0.99 -20.20 -12.18
N HIS A 23 -1.29 -19.99 -10.90
CA HIS A 23 -2.63 -20.18 -10.38
C HIS A 23 -3.60 -19.13 -10.95
N ILE A 24 -3.18 -17.87 -11.01
CA ILE A 24 -3.97 -16.78 -11.61
C ILE A 24 -4.17 -17.01 -13.10
N GLN A 25 -3.14 -17.49 -13.80
CA GLN A 25 -3.20 -17.82 -15.22
C GLN A 25 -4.08 -19.04 -15.53
N GLY A 26 -4.52 -19.78 -14.53
CA GLY A 26 -5.56 -20.79 -14.64
C GLY A 26 -6.99 -20.24 -14.76
N GLY A 27 -7.20 -18.92 -14.62
CA GLY A 27 -8.53 -18.30 -14.56
C GLY A 27 -9.34 -18.75 -13.35
N LEU A 28 -10.67 -18.64 -13.41
CA LEU A 28 -11.59 -19.02 -12.32
C LEU A 28 -11.85 -20.55 -12.26
N ALA A 29 -10.79 -21.36 -12.33
CA ALA A 29 -10.89 -22.80 -12.14
C ALA A 29 -11.09 -23.15 -10.66
N TRP A 30 -11.67 -24.33 -10.37
CA TRP A 30 -11.85 -24.77 -8.97
C TRP A 30 -10.53 -24.88 -8.20
N SER A 31 -9.46 -25.28 -8.87
CA SER A 31 -8.10 -25.30 -8.30
C SER A 31 -7.64 -23.92 -7.86
N THR A 32 -7.88 -22.89 -8.70
CA THR A 32 -7.57 -21.47 -8.39
C THR A 32 -8.40 -20.97 -7.22
N ILE A 33 -9.70 -21.28 -7.19
CA ILE A 33 -10.57 -20.90 -6.07
C ILE A 33 -10.05 -21.51 -4.76
N ARG A 34 -9.79 -22.82 -4.76
CA ARG A 34 -9.25 -23.51 -3.57
C ARG A 34 -7.92 -22.88 -3.12
N TRP A 35 -7.00 -22.68 -4.06
CA TRP A 35 -5.72 -22.05 -3.78
C TRP A 35 -5.89 -20.65 -3.19
N ALA A 36 -6.73 -19.80 -3.77
CA ALA A 36 -6.95 -18.43 -3.30
C ALA A 36 -7.36 -18.36 -1.81
N PHE A 37 -8.18 -19.31 -1.34
CA PHE A 37 -8.61 -19.35 0.06
C PHE A 37 -7.59 -19.98 1.02
N THR A 38 -6.61 -20.74 0.52
CA THR A 38 -5.62 -21.43 1.35
C THR A 38 -4.21 -20.83 1.25
N SER A 39 -3.94 -20.03 0.22
CA SER A 39 -2.63 -19.41 0.00
C SER A 39 -2.38 -18.19 0.88
N THR A 40 -1.12 -18.03 1.27
CA THR A 40 -0.55 -16.82 1.86
C THR A 40 0.56 -16.24 0.99
N ASP A 41 0.51 -16.49 -0.32
CA ASP A 41 1.47 -15.99 -1.29
C ASP A 41 1.52 -14.44 -1.26
N ALA A 42 2.66 -13.88 -1.63
CA ALA A 42 2.98 -12.47 -1.49
C ALA A 42 2.76 -11.94 -0.05
N PHE A 43 2.94 -12.81 0.96
CA PHE A 43 2.78 -12.51 2.41
C PHE A 43 1.40 -11.95 2.78
N ASN A 44 0.37 -12.32 2.05
CA ASN A 44 -0.99 -11.84 2.29
C ASN A 44 -2.03 -12.95 2.11
N TRP A 45 -3.07 -12.93 2.96
CA TRP A 45 -4.28 -13.72 2.75
C TRP A 45 -5.39 -12.79 2.24
N HIS A 46 -5.62 -12.80 0.92
CA HIS A 46 -6.61 -11.95 0.27
C HIS A 46 -7.31 -12.66 -0.90
N PRO A 47 -8.11 -13.71 -0.60
CA PRO A 47 -8.70 -14.57 -1.62
C PRO A 47 -9.51 -13.83 -2.67
N LEU A 48 -10.27 -12.79 -2.32
CA LEU A 48 -11.06 -12.05 -3.30
C LEU A 48 -10.21 -11.23 -4.27
N THR A 49 -9.04 -10.75 -3.82
CA THR A 49 -8.09 -10.09 -4.72
C THR A 49 -7.50 -11.09 -5.71
N TRP A 50 -7.11 -12.28 -5.25
CA TRP A 50 -6.66 -13.34 -6.15
C TRP A 50 -7.73 -13.71 -7.18
N LEU A 51 -8.98 -13.90 -6.77
CA LEU A 51 -10.09 -14.21 -7.68
C LEU A 51 -10.39 -13.07 -8.65
N SER A 52 -10.22 -11.80 -8.23
CA SER A 52 -10.34 -10.65 -9.13
C SER A 52 -9.29 -10.67 -10.23
N HIS A 53 -8.01 -10.97 -9.90
CA HIS A 53 -6.95 -11.10 -10.90
C HIS A 53 -7.15 -12.33 -11.81
N ALA A 54 -7.64 -13.45 -11.27
CA ALA A 54 -7.97 -14.64 -12.06
C ALA A 54 -9.11 -14.36 -13.07
N LEU A 55 -10.10 -13.57 -12.67
CA LEU A 55 -11.16 -13.09 -13.57
C LEU A 55 -10.58 -12.19 -14.67
N ASP A 56 -9.74 -11.23 -14.31
CA ASP A 56 -9.07 -10.35 -15.28
C ASP A 56 -8.25 -11.18 -16.27
N TYR A 57 -7.50 -12.17 -15.80
CA TYR A 57 -6.74 -13.05 -16.68
C TYR A 57 -7.65 -13.83 -17.64
N GLN A 58 -8.78 -14.32 -17.16
CA GLN A 58 -9.76 -15.03 -18.00
C GLN A 58 -10.35 -14.14 -19.09
N LEU A 59 -10.52 -12.84 -18.83
CA LEU A 59 -11.11 -11.88 -19.77
C LEU A 59 -10.06 -11.25 -20.69
N PHE A 60 -8.87 -10.98 -20.19
CA PHE A 60 -7.88 -10.16 -20.87
C PHE A 60 -6.52 -10.87 -21.05
N ALA A 61 -6.35 -12.10 -20.53
CA ALA A 61 -5.06 -12.78 -20.46
C ALA A 61 -3.99 -11.88 -19.82
N LEU A 62 -2.80 -11.79 -20.40
CA LEU A 62 -1.71 -10.90 -19.96
C LEU A 62 -1.74 -9.53 -20.67
N HIS A 63 -2.91 -9.04 -21.10
CA HIS A 63 -3.03 -7.69 -21.66
C HIS A 63 -3.17 -6.65 -20.53
N PRO A 64 -2.14 -5.85 -20.21
CA PRO A 64 -2.14 -4.96 -19.05
C PRO A 64 -3.30 -3.96 -19.05
N ALA A 65 -3.70 -3.48 -20.24
CA ALA A 65 -4.76 -2.50 -20.39
C ALA A 65 -6.10 -2.94 -19.78
N GLY A 66 -6.44 -4.23 -19.82
CA GLY A 66 -7.66 -4.78 -19.20
C GLY A 66 -7.58 -4.71 -17.68
N HIS A 67 -6.45 -5.16 -17.11
CA HIS A 67 -6.22 -5.10 -15.66
C HIS A 67 -6.25 -3.68 -15.12
N HIS A 68 -5.63 -2.71 -15.82
CA HIS A 68 -5.71 -1.30 -15.42
C HIS A 68 -7.13 -0.74 -15.54
N LEU A 69 -7.85 -1.09 -16.61
CA LEU A 69 -9.24 -0.64 -16.83
C LEU A 69 -10.13 -1.03 -15.64
N ASP A 70 -10.04 -2.27 -15.17
CA ASP A 70 -10.83 -2.74 -14.04
C ASP A 70 -10.51 -1.96 -12.75
N SER A 71 -9.24 -1.66 -12.48
CA SER A 71 -8.86 -0.81 -11.34
C SER A 71 -9.47 0.59 -11.44
N VAL A 72 -9.44 1.19 -12.63
CA VAL A 72 -10.05 2.51 -12.89
C VAL A 72 -11.56 2.47 -12.74
N LEU A 73 -12.24 1.43 -13.25
CA LEU A 73 -13.70 1.28 -13.12
C LEU A 73 -14.12 1.10 -11.65
N ILE A 74 -13.40 0.28 -10.88
CA ILE A 74 -13.66 0.11 -9.45
C ILE A 74 -13.43 1.42 -8.70
N HIS A 75 -12.38 2.18 -9.02
CA HIS A 75 -12.13 3.49 -8.42
C HIS A 75 -13.24 4.50 -8.74
N ALA A 76 -13.68 4.56 -9.99
CA ALA A 76 -14.79 5.42 -10.39
C ALA A 76 -16.09 5.03 -9.66
N LEU A 77 -16.37 3.73 -9.54
CA LEU A 77 -17.52 3.22 -8.78
C LEU A 77 -17.39 3.60 -7.30
N ASN A 78 -16.21 3.49 -6.71
CA ASN A 78 -15.96 3.93 -5.33
C ASN A 78 -16.27 5.43 -5.14
N ALA A 79 -15.86 6.29 -6.08
CA ALA A 79 -16.16 7.73 -6.02
C ALA A 79 -17.68 8.00 -6.11
N VAL A 80 -18.37 7.30 -7.00
CA VAL A 80 -19.85 7.41 -7.12
C VAL A 80 -20.53 6.90 -5.85
N LEU A 81 -20.12 5.75 -5.31
CA LEU A 81 -20.69 5.20 -4.08
C LEU A 81 -20.43 6.14 -2.89
N LEU A 82 -19.25 6.73 -2.77
CA LEU A 82 -18.92 7.71 -1.73
C LEU A 82 -19.84 8.92 -1.83
N PHE A 83 -20.05 9.47 -3.04
CA PHE A 83 -20.98 10.56 -3.27
C PHE A 83 -22.40 10.20 -2.82
N LEU A 84 -22.93 9.08 -3.33
CA LEU A 84 -24.31 8.64 -3.03
C LEU A 84 -24.51 8.38 -1.53
N LEU A 85 -23.52 7.75 -0.90
CA LEU A 85 -23.54 7.43 0.53
C LEU A 85 -23.59 8.71 1.38
N LEU A 86 -22.67 9.66 1.14
CA LEU A 86 -22.63 10.92 1.88
C LEU A 86 -23.89 11.77 1.61
N ALA A 87 -24.35 11.87 0.37
CA ALA A 87 -25.57 12.59 0.01
C ALA A 87 -26.82 11.97 0.66
N TRP A 88 -26.90 10.63 0.70
CA TRP A 88 -27.99 9.92 1.35
C TRP A 88 -28.01 10.13 2.88
N LEU A 89 -26.85 10.02 3.52
CA LEU A 89 -26.70 10.11 4.97
C LEU A 89 -26.90 11.54 5.50
N THR A 90 -26.35 12.54 4.80
CA THR A 90 -26.30 13.92 5.29
C THR A 90 -27.35 14.85 4.67
N LYS A 91 -27.97 14.42 3.55
CA LYS A 91 -28.90 15.24 2.73
C LYS A 91 -28.25 16.52 2.17
N ARG A 92 -26.92 16.59 2.10
CA ARG A 92 -26.16 17.76 1.59
C ARG A 92 -25.41 17.36 0.33
N MET A 93 -25.92 17.74 -0.84
CA MET A 93 -25.37 17.35 -2.15
C MET A 93 -24.03 18.00 -2.46
N GLY A 94 -23.89 19.32 -2.19
CA GLY A 94 -22.69 20.10 -2.51
C GLY A 94 -21.43 19.56 -1.83
N PRO A 95 -21.38 19.50 -0.50
CA PRO A 95 -20.24 18.93 0.23
C PRO A 95 -19.96 17.47 -0.15
N SER A 96 -21.00 16.65 -0.35
CA SER A 96 -20.86 15.24 -0.75
C SER A 96 -20.18 15.11 -2.11
N LEU A 97 -20.56 15.94 -3.09
CA LEU A 97 -19.94 15.98 -4.41
C LEU A 97 -18.48 16.43 -4.33
N LEU A 98 -18.19 17.43 -3.50
CA LEU A 98 -16.82 17.93 -3.32
C LEU A 98 -15.91 16.84 -2.73
N VAL A 99 -16.36 16.10 -1.70
CA VAL A 99 -15.60 14.99 -1.12
C VAL A 99 -15.34 13.90 -2.15
N ALA A 100 -16.36 13.49 -2.91
CA ALA A 100 -16.22 12.45 -3.93
C ALA A 100 -15.29 12.89 -5.08
N ALA A 101 -15.36 14.16 -5.49
CA ALA A 101 -14.49 14.71 -6.54
C ALA A 101 -13.02 14.83 -6.05
N LEU A 102 -12.80 15.27 -4.80
CA LEU A 102 -11.47 15.26 -4.19
C LEU A 102 -10.93 13.83 -4.12
N PHE A 103 -11.72 12.86 -3.67
CA PHE A 103 -11.32 11.46 -3.64
C PHE A 103 -10.99 10.92 -5.04
N ALA A 104 -11.79 11.24 -6.07
CA ALA A 104 -11.58 10.76 -7.42
C ALA A 104 -10.32 11.34 -8.08
N LEU A 105 -9.98 12.61 -7.78
CA LEU A 105 -8.95 13.36 -8.51
C LEU A 105 -7.66 13.60 -7.73
N HIS A 106 -7.57 13.16 -6.46
CA HIS A 106 -6.40 13.44 -5.64
C HIS A 106 -5.18 12.63 -6.08
N PRO A 107 -4.00 13.25 -6.31
CA PRO A 107 -2.80 12.56 -6.80
C PRO A 107 -2.30 11.42 -5.91
N LEU A 108 -2.53 11.46 -4.58
CA LEU A 108 -2.19 10.38 -3.66
C LEU A 108 -2.92 9.06 -3.97
N ASN A 109 -4.02 9.10 -4.71
CA ASN A 109 -4.78 7.91 -5.08
C ASN A 109 -4.23 7.20 -6.33
N VAL A 110 -3.29 7.84 -7.05
CA VAL A 110 -2.71 7.27 -8.29
C VAL A 110 -2.06 5.91 -8.03
N GLU A 111 -1.27 5.77 -6.98
CA GLU A 111 -0.62 4.50 -6.62
C GLU A 111 -1.62 3.36 -6.45
N SER A 112 -2.75 3.62 -5.79
CA SER A 112 -3.82 2.62 -5.56
C SER A 112 -4.55 2.19 -6.83
N VAL A 113 -4.53 3.00 -7.89
CA VAL A 113 -5.29 2.78 -9.13
C VAL A 113 -4.39 2.34 -10.28
N ALA A 114 -3.21 2.96 -10.40
CA ALA A 114 -2.27 2.70 -11.49
C ALA A 114 -1.47 1.40 -11.27
N TRP A 115 -1.22 0.99 -10.04
CA TRP A 115 -0.52 -0.24 -9.73
C TRP A 115 -1.49 -1.44 -9.70
N VAL A 116 -1.29 -2.41 -10.60
CA VAL A 116 -2.21 -3.55 -10.75
C VAL A 116 -2.27 -4.40 -9.47
N ALA A 117 -1.14 -4.68 -8.83
CA ALA A 117 -1.09 -5.42 -7.55
C ALA A 117 -1.84 -4.69 -6.41
N GLU A 118 -2.05 -3.37 -6.49
CA GLU A 118 -2.87 -2.62 -5.52
C GLU A 118 -4.38 -2.67 -5.82
N ARG A 119 -4.84 -3.53 -6.75
CA ARG A 119 -6.26 -3.87 -6.92
C ARG A 119 -6.94 -4.15 -5.58
N LYS A 120 -6.23 -4.80 -4.67
CA LYS A 120 -6.65 -5.07 -3.28
C LYS A 120 -7.16 -3.81 -2.57
N ASN A 121 -6.59 -2.63 -2.87
CA ASN A 121 -6.98 -1.37 -2.21
C ASN A 121 -8.32 -0.86 -2.70
N VAL A 122 -8.51 -0.76 -4.03
CA VAL A 122 -9.75 -0.29 -4.63
C VAL A 122 -10.90 -1.27 -4.39
N LEU A 123 -10.62 -2.59 -4.47
CA LEU A 123 -11.61 -3.65 -4.24
C LEU A 123 -12.08 -3.71 -2.78
N SER A 124 -11.17 -3.64 -1.81
CA SER A 124 -11.56 -3.63 -0.39
C SER A 124 -12.35 -2.37 -0.03
N THR A 125 -12.03 -1.22 -0.64
CA THR A 125 -12.76 0.03 -0.46
C THR A 125 -14.18 -0.05 -1.05
N LEU A 126 -14.37 -0.75 -2.15
CA LEU A 126 -15.72 -1.04 -2.69
C LEU A 126 -16.59 -1.74 -1.64
N PHE A 127 -16.08 -2.84 -1.07
CA PHE A 127 -16.80 -3.56 -0.02
C PHE A 127 -16.95 -2.75 1.26
N PHE A 128 -15.97 -1.90 1.59
CA PHE A 128 -16.05 -0.99 2.73
C PHE A 128 -17.23 -0.01 2.59
N PHE A 129 -17.42 0.62 1.43
CA PHE A 129 -18.54 1.53 1.19
C PHE A 129 -19.87 0.79 1.14
N LEU A 130 -19.92 -0.39 0.52
CA LEU A 130 -21.13 -1.21 0.50
C LEU A 130 -21.52 -1.67 1.92
N ALA A 131 -20.54 -2.02 2.76
CA ALA A 131 -20.80 -2.38 4.16
C ALA A 131 -21.32 -1.18 4.96
N ILE A 132 -20.79 0.04 4.75
CA ILE A 132 -21.32 1.27 5.36
C ILE A 132 -22.75 1.53 4.88
N ALA A 133 -23.05 1.38 3.60
CA ALA A 133 -24.40 1.54 3.06
C ALA A 133 -25.37 0.54 3.69
N ALA A 134 -24.98 -0.73 3.78
CA ALA A 134 -25.78 -1.77 4.43
C ALA A 134 -25.99 -1.50 5.93
N TYR A 135 -24.94 -0.98 6.60
CA TYR A 135 -25.06 -0.53 7.99
C TYR A 135 -26.02 0.63 8.17
N ALA A 136 -25.94 1.65 7.31
CA ALA A 136 -26.87 2.78 7.34
C ALA A 136 -28.33 2.33 7.10
N TRP A 137 -28.51 1.33 6.23
CA TRP A 137 -29.82 0.71 6.02
C TRP A 137 -30.28 -0.09 7.24
N TYR A 138 -29.39 -0.84 7.89
CA TYR A 138 -29.66 -1.52 9.16
C TYR A 138 -30.01 -0.52 10.26
N ALA A 139 -29.29 0.57 10.37
CA ALA A 139 -29.51 1.60 11.39
C ALA A 139 -30.91 2.25 11.34
N GLN A 140 -31.51 2.36 10.13
CA GLN A 140 -32.86 2.89 9.96
C GLN A 140 -33.97 1.93 10.48
N LYS A 141 -33.77 0.63 10.27
CA LYS A 141 -34.68 -0.41 10.73
C LYS A 141 -33.87 -1.66 11.05
N PRO A 142 -33.48 -1.85 12.33
CA PRO A 142 -32.70 -3.01 12.74
C PRO A 142 -33.39 -4.33 12.38
N ASP A 143 -32.69 -5.14 11.55
CA ASP A 143 -33.14 -6.47 11.13
C ASP A 143 -31.88 -7.35 10.95
N TRP A 144 -31.96 -8.62 11.38
CA TRP A 144 -30.87 -9.55 11.34
C TRP A 144 -30.34 -9.82 9.90
N ARG A 145 -31.23 -9.78 8.89
CA ARG A 145 -30.82 -9.97 7.47
C ARG A 145 -29.96 -8.82 6.99
N ARG A 146 -30.33 -7.58 7.35
CA ARG A 146 -29.54 -6.38 7.02
C ARG A 146 -28.20 -6.38 7.74
N TYR A 147 -28.19 -6.88 8.99
CA TYR A 147 -26.97 -7.05 9.75
C TYR A 147 -26.04 -8.10 9.11
N LEU A 148 -26.57 -9.26 8.71
CA LEU A 148 -25.79 -10.29 8.02
C LEU A 148 -25.25 -9.81 6.66
N LEU A 149 -26.05 -9.03 5.91
CA LEU A 149 -25.55 -8.42 4.66
C LEU A 149 -24.34 -7.51 4.92
N MET A 150 -24.45 -6.62 5.91
CA MET A 150 -23.35 -5.73 6.31
C MET A 150 -22.13 -6.54 6.77
N ALA A 151 -22.31 -7.54 7.63
CA ALA A 151 -21.22 -8.39 8.11
C ALA A 151 -20.57 -9.20 6.97
N GLY A 152 -21.38 -9.71 6.02
CA GLY A 152 -20.88 -10.42 4.82
C GLY A 152 -20.07 -9.51 3.90
N LEU A 153 -20.54 -8.28 3.65
CA LEU A 153 -19.81 -7.28 2.86
C LEU A 153 -18.51 -6.85 3.56
N PHE A 154 -18.53 -6.73 4.89
CA PHE A 154 -17.31 -6.46 5.66
C PHE A 154 -16.32 -7.62 5.56
N ALA A 155 -16.79 -8.86 5.71
CA ALA A 155 -15.94 -10.04 5.53
C ALA A 155 -15.34 -10.10 4.12
N ALA A 156 -16.10 -9.76 3.08
CA ALA A 156 -15.59 -9.63 1.71
C ALA A 156 -14.51 -8.55 1.61
N GLY A 157 -14.70 -7.41 2.26
CA GLY A 157 -13.66 -6.37 2.34
C GLY A 157 -12.37 -6.86 2.98
N LEU A 158 -12.45 -7.59 4.09
CA LEU A 158 -11.31 -8.21 4.78
C LEU A 158 -10.61 -9.26 3.90
N MET A 159 -11.38 -10.02 3.12
CA MET A 159 -10.86 -10.98 2.14
C MET A 159 -10.25 -10.33 0.89
N ALA A 160 -10.47 -9.03 0.66
CA ALA A 160 -9.79 -8.26 -0.38
C ALA A 160 -8.52 -7.59 0.15
N LYS A 161 -8.59 -6.89 1.30
CA LYS A 161 -7.42 -6.30 1.97
C LYS A 161 -7.70 -6.12 3.47
N PRO A 162 -6.82 -6.61 4.35
CA PRO A 162 -7.00 -6.49 5.81
C PRO A 162 -7.08 -5.05 6.34
N MET A 163 -6.64 -4.05 5.58
CA MET A 163 -6.64 -2.64 6.00
C MET A 163 -8.02 -2.14 6.48
N VAL A 164 -9.12 -2.76 6.00
CA VAL A 164 -10.49 -2.40 6.39
C VAL A 164 -10.91 -2.93 7.77
N ILE A 165 -10.03 -3.54 8.56
CA ILE A 165 -10.29 -3.98 9.95
C ILE A 165 -10.80 -2.85 10.85
N THR A 166 -10.58 -1.60 10.44
CA THR A 166 -11.03 -0.40 11.15
C THR A 166 -12.51 -0.07 10.96
N LEU A 167 -13.24 -0.80 10.10
CA LEU A 167 -14.65 -0.53 9.83
C LEU A 167 -15.53 -0.46 11.10
N PRO A 168 -15.43 -1.37 12.09
CA PRO A 168 -16.25 -1.28 13.30
C PRO A 168 -16.08 0.05 14.05
N PHE A 169 -14.85 0.58 14.06
CA PHE A 169 -14.55 1.90 14.62
C PHE A 169 -15.19 3.03 13.79
N VAL A 170 -15.10 2.95 12.46
CA VAL A 170 -15.74 3.91 11.55
C VAL A 170 -17.26 3.91 11.71
N LEU A 171 -17.88 2.75 11.89
CA LEU A 171 -19.33 2.66 12.14
C LEU A 171 -19.74 3.35 13.46
N LEU A 172 -18.90 3.31 14.50
CA LEU A 172 -19.12 4.07 15.73
C LEU A 172 -19.03 5.58 15.50
N LEU A 173 -18.09 6.04 14.66
CA LEU A 173 -18.02 7.44 14.28
C LEU A 173 -19.28 7.88 13.50
N LEU A 174 -19.77 7.03 12.61
CA LEU A 174 -21.00 7.30 11.86
C LEU A 174 -22.25 7.27 12.76
N ASP A 175 -22.28 6.48 13.83
CA ASP A 175 -23.34 6.52 14.85
C ASP A 175 -23.37 7.87 15.58
N TYR A 176 -22.22 8.54 15.72
CA TYR A 176 -22.14 9.89 16.25
C TYR A 176 -22.63 10.93 15.23
N TRP A 177 -22.09 10.93 14.03
CA TRP A 177 -22.50 11.76 12.90
C TRP A 177 -22.21 11.00 11.59
N PRO A 178 -23.12 10.97 10.63
CA PRO A 178 -24.40 11.71 10.53
C PRO A 178 -25.62 10.91 10.98
N LEU A 179 -25.49 9.68 11.54
CA LEU A 179 -26.65 8.85 11.90
C LEU A 179 -27.36 9.29 13.20
N ASP A 180 -26.70 10.13 14.01
CA ASP A 180 -27.23 10.71 15.25
C ASP A 180 -27.86 9.68 16.21
N ARG A 181 -27.19 8.51 16.34
CA ARG A 181 -27.64 7.39 17.20
C ARG A 181 -27.04 7.45 18.60
N MET A 182 -25.97 8.24 18.82
CA MET A 182 -25.30 8.38 20.13
C MET A 182 -25.94 9.50 20.95
N PRO A 183 -26.48 9.21 22.14
CA PRO A 183 -26.97 10.24 23.05
C PRO A 183 -25.78 10.98 23.69
N LEU A 184 -25.44 12.16 23.20
CA LEU A 184 -24.45 13.02 23.86
C LEU A 184 -25.16 14.04 24.76
N ALA A 185 -24.74 14.08 26.01
CA ALA A 185 -25.15 15.11 26.95
C ALA A 185 -24.77 16.49 26.40
N GLY A 186 -25.73 17.36 26.14
CA GLY A 186 -25.50 18.76 25.75
C GLY A 186 -25.72 19.15 24.29
N THR A 187 -26.04 18.23 23.40
CA THR A 187 -26.59 18.56 22.08
C THR A 187 -28.11 18.47 22.18
N GLY A 188 -28.83 19.59 21.97
CA GLY A 188 -30.28 19.67 22.15
C GLY A 188 -31.14 18.81 21.20
N SER A 189 -30.50 17.94 20.41
CA SER A 189 -31.13 16.96 19.53
C SER A 189 -31.39 15.67 20.32
N ARG A 190 -32.62 15.45 20.74
CA ARG A 190 -33.08 14.14 21.22
C ARG A 190 -33.07 13.19 20.01
N PRO A 191 -32.46 11.98 20.10
CA PRO A 191 -32.64 10.97 19.06
C PRO A 191 -34.11 10.74 18.82
N ALA A 192 -34.53 10.74 17.56
CA ALA A 192 -35.97 10.66 17.18
C ALA A 192 -36.68 9.39 17.67
N THR A 193 -35.99 8.44 18.27
CA THR A 193 -36.51 7.12 18.65
C THR A 193 -36.28 6.71 20.10
N SER A 194 -35.71 7.55 21.00
CA SER A 194 -35.48 7.11 22.38
C SER A 194 -35.99 8.09 23.44
N LYS A 195 -36.89 7.62 24.26
CA LYS A 195 -37.12 8.09 25.62
C LYS A 195 -35.85 7.79 26.43
N GLY A 196 -34.96 8.76 26.60
CA GLY A 196 -33.90 8.87 27.63
C GLY A 196 -33.24 7.61 28.22
N GLU A 197 -33.07 6.52 27.48
CA GLU A 197 -32.51 5.29 28.03
C GLU A 197 -30.97 5.31 28.00
N PRO A 198 -30.29 5.23 29.15
CA PRO A 198 -28.82 5.19 29.24
C PRO A 198 -28.20 3.95 28.54
N TRP A 199 -29.00 2.94 28.23
CA TRP A 199 -28.61 1.68 27.59
C TRP A 199 -28.32 1.78 26.10
N LEU A 200 -28.63 2.88 25.42
CA LEU A 200 -28.48 3.02 23.97
C LEU A 200 -27.01 2.97 23.54
N GLY A 201 -26.13 3.58 24.31
CA GLY A 201 -24.67 3.56 24.02
C GLY A 201 -24.09 2.14 24.06
N TRP A 202 -24.48 1.33 25.05
CA TRP A 202 -24.02 -0.06 25.16
C TRP A 202 -24.52 -0.95 24.00
N ARG A 203 -25.77 -0.75 23.56
CA ARG A 203 -26.29 -1.50 22.40
C ARG A 203 -25.48 -1.21 21.14
N LEU A 204 -25.07 0.03 20.90
CA LEU A 204 -24.23 0.39 19.76
C LEU A 204 -22.86 -0.29 19.83
N LEU A 205 -22.27 -0.43 21.02
CA LEU A 205 -21.02 -1.18 21.21
C LEU A 205 -21.24 -2.68 20.99
N LEU A 206 -22.29 -3.26 21.56
CA LEU A 206 -22.63 -4.68 21.38
C LEU A 206 -22.87 -5.05 19.92
N GLU A 207 -23.50 -4.16 19.13
CA GLU A 207 -23.67 -4.35 17.69
C GLU A 207 -22.34 -4.49 16.94
N LYS A 208 -21.23 -3.95 17.45
CA LYS A 208 -19.91 -4.01 16.80
C LYS A 208 -19.07 -5.22 17.22
N ILE A 209 -19.46 -5.92 18.32
CA ILE A 209 -18.69 -7.06 18.83
C ILE A 209 -18.47 -8.15 17.77
N PRO A 210 -19.48 -8.64 17.02
CA PRO A 210 -19.25 -9.64 15.98
C PRO A 210 -18.32 -9.15 14.88
N LEU A 211 -18.36 -7.86 14.53
CA LEU A 211 -17.47 -7.27 13.55
C LEU A 211 -16.03 -7.16 14.08
N LEU A 212 -15.87 -6.85 15.37
CA LEU A 212 -14.56 -6.84 16.03
C LEU A 212 -13.94 -8.24 16.05
N PHE A 213 -14.74 -9.31 16.21
CA PHE A 213 -14.24 -10.68 16.06
C PHE A 213 -13.75 -10.97 14.64
N LEU A 214 -14.46 -10.52 13.61
CA LEU A 214 -14.00 -10.63 12.21
C LEU A 214 -12.71 -9.85 11.99
N SER A 215 -12.61 -8.62 12.54
CA SER A 215 -11.38 -7.82 12.49
C SER A 215 -10.22 -8.52 13.18
N ALA A 216 -10.44 -9.07 14.39
CA ALA A 216 -9.40 -9.78 15.14
C ALA A 216 -8.94 -11.04 14.41
N ALA A 217 -9.86 -11.84 13.86
CA ALA A 217 -9.53 -13.02 13.07
C ALA A 217 -8.70 -12.65 11.84
N SER A 218 -9.10 -11.61 11.09
CA SER A 218 -8.35 -11.11 9.95
C SER A 218 -6.97 -10.59 10.35
N ALA A 219 -6.85 -9.88 11.48
CA ALA A 219 -5.57 -9.40 11.99
C ALA A 219 -4.63 -10.56 12.33
N VAL A 220 -5.13 -11.62 13.00
CA VAL A 220 -4.34 -12.82 13.31
C VAL A 220 -3.85 -13.51 12.04
N ILE A 221 -4.74 -13.74 11.06
CA ILE A 221 -4.37 -14.35 9.77
C ILE A 221 -3.30 -13.49 9.07
N THR A 222 -3.48 -12.17 9.07
CA THR A 222 -2.53 -11.23 8.45
C THR A 222 -1.16 -11.27 9.12
N LEU A 223 -1.10 -11.24 10.45
CA LEU A 223 0.15 -11.36 11.20
C LEU A 223 0.85 -12.70 10.94
N MET A 224 0.08 -13.79 10.83
CA MET A 224 0.65 -15.10 10.48
C MET A 224 1.21 -15.12 9.05
N ALA A 225 0.50 -14.55 8.08
CA ALA A 225 0.95 -14.49 6.69
C ALA A 225 2.17 -13.56 6.50
N GLN A 226 2.23 -12.45 7.25
CA GLN A 226 3.29 -11.44 7.13
C GLN A 226 4.52 -11.71 7.98
N ARG A 227 4.52 -12.72 8.84
CA ARG A 227 5.68 -13.08 9.69
C ARG A 227 7.03 -13.07 8.96
N PRO A 228 7.16 -13.60 7.73
CA PRO A 228 8.47 -13.60 7.05
C PRO A 228 8.94 -12.21 6.65
N ALA A 229 8.02 -11.28 6.39
CA ALA A 229 8.30 -9.91 5.97
C ALA A 229 8.27 -8.90 7.13
N GLU A 230 7.83 -9.35 8.33
CA GLU A 230 7.76 -8.50 9.52
C GLU A 230 9.17 -8.11 9.99
N ARG A 231 9.32 -6.84 10.33
CA ARG A 231 10.54 -6.31 10.94
C ARG A 231 10.49 -6.44 12.44
N THR A 232 11.52 -7.01 13.03
CA THR A 232 11.59 -7.21 14.49
C THR A 232 11.80 -5.89 15.24
N PHE A 233 11.62 -5.90 16.56
CA PHE A 233 11.94 -4.74 17.39
C PHE A 233 13.46 -4.51 17.53
N GLU A 234 14.28 -5.52 17.24
CA GLU A 234 15.73 -5.38 17.13
C GLU A 234 16.11 -4.62 15.85
N GLU A 235 15.41 -4.92 14.73
CA GLU A 235 15.60 -4.21 13.46
C GLU A 235 15.09 -2.76 13.55
N PHE A 236 13.89 -2.54 14.10
CA PHE A 236 13.26 -1.23 14.25
C PHE A 236 12.65 -1.09 15.66
N PRO A 237 13.36 -0.47 16.62
CA PRO A 237 12.87 -0.24 17.98
C PRO A 237 11.55 0.52 18.02
N LEU A 238 10.71 0.23 19.04
CA LEU A 238 9.37 0.81 19.16
C LEU A 238 9.39 2.35 19.18
N ALA A 239 10.40 2.95 19.83
CA ALA A 239 10.54 4.40 19.88
C ALA A 239 10.63 5.01 18.47
N ILE A 240 11.48 4.43 17.61
CA ILE A 240 11.65 4.89 16.22
C ILE A 240 10.39 4.68 15.40
N ARG A 241 9.64 3.57 15.64
CA ARG A 241 8.34 3.34 14.98
C ARG A 241 7.32 4.39 15.38
N ILE A 242 7.26 4.78 16.65
CA ILE A 242 6.37 5.83 17.14
C ILE A 242 6.74 7.20 16.53
N GLU A 243 8.02 7.56 16.52
CA GLU A 243 8.51 8.78 15.89
C GLU A 243 8.16 8.84 14.40
N ASN A 244 8.40 7.73 13.67
CA ASN A 244 8.03 7.61 12.26
C ASN A 244 6.51 7.67 12.05
N ALA A 245 5.71 7.02 12.89
CA ALA A 245 4.25 7.05 12.79
C ALA A 245 3.70 8.48 12.96
N ILE A 246 4.19 9.22 13.97
CA ILE A 246 3.82 10.61 14.18
C ILE A 246 4.21 11.49 12.98
N LEU A 247 5.42 11.32 12.47
CA LEU A 247 5.89 12.03 11.28
C LEU A 247 5.06 11.67 10.05
N ALA A 248 4.70 10.39 9.85
CA ALA A 248 3.90 9.94 8.72
C ALA A 248 2.50 10.58 8.72
N TYR A 249 1.82 10.68 9.88
CA TYR A 249 0.56 11.43 9.98
C TYR A 249 0.71 12.88 9.50
N GLY A 250 1.76 13.59 9.94
CA GLY A 250 2.04 14.96 9.51
C GLY A 250 2.34 15.05 8.00
N ARG A 251 3.11 14.08 7.47
CA ARG A 251 3.42 14.00 6.03
C ARG A 251 2.18 13.72 5.18
N TYR A 252 1.25 12.86 5.63
CA TYR A 252 -0.02 12.64 4.92
C TYR A 252 -0.87 13.90 4.87
N LEU A 253 -0.98 14.66 5.97
CA LEU A 253 -1.68 15.95 5.98
C LEU A 253 -1.01 16.96 5.03
N TRP A 254 0.32 17.02 5.04
CA TRP A 254 1.03 17.91 4.13
C TRP A 254 0.84 17.51 2.66
N LYS A 255 1.01 16.22 2.32
CA LYS A 255 0.83 15.71 0.96
C LYS A 255 -0.62 15.80 0.46
N MET A 256 -1.59 15.76 1.37
CA MET A 256 -2.98 16.02 1.04
C MET A 256 -3.20 17.47 0.59
N LEU A 257 -2.54 18.45 1.23
CA LEU A 257 -2.62 19.87 0.85
C LEU A 257 -1.74 20.19 -0.37
N TRP A 258 -0.56 19.58 -0.42
CA TRP A 258 0.45 19.82 -1.45
C TRP A 258 1.00 18.49 -1.97
N PRO A 259 0.30 17.84 -2.93
CA PRO A 259 0.65 16.51 -3.43
C PRO A 259 1.83 16.55 -4.42
N ALA A 260 2.95 17.09 -3.99
CA ALA A 260 4.20 17.11 -4.73
C ALA A 260 5.17 16.06 -4.19
N ARG A 261 6.14 15.64 -5.02
CA ARG A 261 7.17 14.66 -4.67
C ARG A 261 6.56 13.35 -4.16
N LEU A 262 5.54 12.84 -4.87
CA LEU A 262 4.95 11.54 -4.59
C LEU A 262 5.88 10.45 -5.13
N ALA A 263 6.11 9.39 -4.33
CA ALA A 263 7.06 8.34 -4.65
C ALA A 263 6.50 6.97 -4.28
N LEU A 264 6.84 5.94 -5.05
CA LEU A 264 6.44 4.57 -4.76
C LEU A 264 7.04 4.04 -3.45
N ASN A 265 8.26 4.46 -3.13
CA ASN A 265 8.97 4.06 -1.92
C ASN A 265 9.54 5.28 -1.20
N TYR A 266 9.16 5.44 0.07
CA TYR A 266 9.75 6.42 0.98
C TYR A 266 10.69 5.67 1.92
N PRO A 267 12.02 5.92 1.84
CA PRO A 267 12.99 5.19 2.65
C PRO A 267 12.76 5.42 4.14
N TYR A 268 12.92 4.36 4.92
CA TYR A 268 12.80 4.44 6.37
C TYR A 268 13.98 5.25 6.94
N PRO A 269 13.73 6.29 7.75
CA PRO A 269 14.79 7.20 8.19
C PRO A 269 15.75 6.57 9.21
N GLY A 270 15.41 5.41 9.79
CA GLY A 270 16.21 4.78 10.84
C GLY A 270 16.45 5.71 12.03
N ASN A 271 17.65 5.65 12.61
CA ASN A 271 18.06 6.47 13.74
C ASN A 271 18.45 7.92 13.35
N THR A 272 18.29 8.30 12.09
CA THR A 272 18.72 9.61 11.58
C THR A 272 17.59 10.64 11.51
N LEU A 273 16.40 10.31 12.04
CA LEU A 273 15.26 11.19 12.03
C LEU A 273 15.49 12.42 12.91
N PRO A 274 15.55 13.65 12.34
CA PRO A 274 15.70 14.84 13.17
C PRO A 274 14.47 15.05 14.08
N ALA A 275 14.72 15.24 15.37
CA ALA A 275 13.64 15.35 16.38
C ALA A 275 12.61 16.44 16.04
N TRP A 276 13.04 17.57 15.46
CA TRP A 276 12.14 18.67 15.11
C TRP A 276 11.04 18.26 14.11
N GLN A 277 11.30 17.26 13.21
CA GLN A 277 10.32 16.85 12.21
C GLN A 277 9.13 16.10 12.83
N TRP A 278 9.38 15.13 13.72
CA TRP A 278 8.28 14.43 14.37
C TRP A 278 7.65 15.26 15.48
N ILE A 279 8.42 16.11 16.18
CA ILE A 279 7.88 17.03 17.19
C ILE A 279 6.93 18.05 16.54
N SER A 280 7.32 18.66 15.41
CA SER A 280 6.42 19.58 14.70
C SER A 280 5.15 18.88 14.22
N SER A 281 5.24 17.65 13.72
CA SER A 281 4.09 16.84 13.37
C SER A 281 3.19 16.56 14.59
N ALA A 282 3.79 16.19 15.73
CA ALA A 282 3.06 15.98 16.98
C ALA A 282 2.29 17.25 17.42
N LEU A 283 2.93 18.41 17.37
CA LEU A 283 2.29 19.69 17.69
C LEU A 283 1.11 20.00 16.77
N VAL A 284 1.24 19.74 15.47
CA VAL A 284 0.12 19.89 14.52
C VAL A 284 -1.02 18.94 14.87
N LEU A 285 -0.74 17.66 15.11
CA LEU A 285 -1.75 16.66 15.46
C LEU A 285 -2.47 17.01 16.75
N ILE A 286 -1.73 17.43 17.80
CA ILE A 286 -2.31 17.88 19.06
C ILE A 286 -3.17 19.13 18.84
N GLY A 287 -2.66 20.12 18.11
CA GLY A 287 -3.38 21.37 17.82
C GLY A 287 -4.70 21.11 17.11
N VAL A 288 -4.69 20.30 16.04
CA VAL A 288 -5.92 19.92 15.33
C VAL A 288 -6.87 19.13 16.25
N THR A 289 -6.35 18.19 17.05
CA THR A 289 -7.18 17.42 18.00
C THR A 289 -7.87 18.33 19.01
N VAL A 290 -7.15 19.30 19.58
CA VAL A 290 -7.71 20.29 20.52
C VAL A 290 -8.80 21.11 19.84
N LEU A 291 -8.56 21.61 18.62
CA LEU A 291 -9.58 22.35 17.87
C LEU A 291 -10.82 21.49 17.59
N VAL A 292 -10.65 20.25 17.17
CA VAL A 292 -11.75 19.31 16.94
C VAL A 292 -12.56 19.06 18.22
N VAL A 293 -11.90 18.94 19.38
CA VAL A 293 -12.58 18.75 20.67
C VAL A 293 -13.33 20.03 21.09
N ILE A 294 -12.75 21.20 20.87
CA ILE A 294 -13.41 22.50 21.15
C ILE A 294 -14.67 22.65 20.28
N PHE A 295 -14.56 22.35 18.98
CA PHE A 295 -15.65 22.50 18.01
C PHE A 295 -16.46 21.20 17.80
N ARG A 296 -16.40 20.25 18.74
CA ARG A 296 -17.04 18.92 18.63
C ARG A 296 -18.55 18.95 18.37
N ARG A 297 -19.22 20.05 18.66
CA ARG A 297 -20.65 20.23 18.31
C ARG A 297 -20.91 20.18 16.81
N LYS A 298 -19.90 20.46 15.98
CA LYS A 298 -19.94 20.23 14.54
C LYS A 298 -19.51 18.79 14.26
N GLY A 299 -20.46 17.86 14.24
CA GLY A 299 -20.22 16.41 14.22
C GLY A 299 -19.24 15.92 13.13
N TYR A 300 -19.20 16.58 11.99
CA TYR A 300 -18.27 16.24 10.90
C TYR A 300 -16.79 16.45 11.26
N LEU A 301 -16.45 17.34 12.22
CA LEU A 301 -15.08 17.57 12.62
C LEU A 301 -14.50 16.37 13.39
N PRO A 302 -15.10 15.91 14.52
CA PRO A 302 -14.56 14.74 15.20
C PRO A 302 -14.65 13.47 14.34
N VAL A 303 -15.73 13.29 13.57
CA VAL A 303 -15.85 12.12 12.70
C VAL A 303 -14.75 12.10 11.65
N GLY A 304 -14.53 13.19 10.93
CA GLY A 304 -13.49 13.27 9.91
C GLY A 304 -12.10 13.11 10.47
N TRP A 305 -11.80 13.75 11.62
CA TRP A 305 -10.49 13.67 12.25
C TRP A 305 -10.17 12.27 12.77
N PHE A 306 -11.07 11.67 13.55
CA PHE A 306 -10.86 10.33 14.07
C PHE A 306 -10.98 9.24 13.01
N TRP A 307 -11.73 9.46 11.91
CA TRP A 307 -11.66 8.63 10.72
C TRP A 307 -10.24 8.61 10.16
N PHE A 308 -9.65 9.78 9.89
CA PHE A 308 -8.27 9.89 9.39
C PHE A 308 -7.27 9.19 10.31
N LEU A 309 -7.28 9.52 11.60
CA LEU A 309 -6.36 8.90 12.56
C LEU A 309 -6.57 7.40 12.67
N GLY A 310 -7.82 6.96 12.86
CA GLY A 310 -8.15 5.56 13.14
C GLY A 310 -7.92 4.62 11.96
N THR A 311 -8.24 5.06 10.73
CA THR A 311 -8.08 4.20 9.54
C THR A 311 -6.64 4.08 9.07
N LEU A 312 -5.74 4.97 9.50
CA LEU A 312 -4.29 4.84 9.26
C LEU A 312 -3.59 3.89 10.24
N VAL A 313 -4.15 3.63 11.43
CA VAL A 313 -3.50 2.81 12.48
C VAL A 313 -2.93 1.49 11.97
N PRO A 314 -3.62 0.69 11.14
CA PRO A 314 -3.10 -0.61 10.70
C PRO A 314 -1.84 -0.51 9.81
N VAL A 315 -1.61 0.65 9.17
CA VAL A 315 -0.58 0.82 8.13
C VAL A 315 0.41 1.95 8.42
N ILE A 316 0.29 2.60 9.59
CA ILE A 316 1.14 3.75 9.94
C ILE A 316 2.57 3.35 10.35
N GLY A 317 2.86 2.04 10.47
CA GLY A 317 4.20 1.54 10.78
C GLY A 317 4.44 1.21 12.26
N LEU A 318 3.39 1.12 13.10
CA LEU A 318 3.51 0.58 14.47
C LEU A 318 3.85 -0.92 14.43
N VAL A 319 3.19 -1.68 13.56
CA VAL A 319 3.63 -2.99 13.11
C VAL A 319 4.33 -2.78 11.77
N GLN A 320 5.67 -2.90 11.76
CA GLN A 320 6.46 -2.58 10.57
C GLN A 320 6.59 -3.82 9.68
N VAL A 321 6.06 -3.72 8.46
CA VAL A 321 6.21 -4.71 7.40
C VAL A 321 6.99 -4.08 6.25
N GLY A 322 8.08 -4.73 5.85
CA GLY A 322 8.98 -4.18 4.82
C GLY A 322 9.83 -2.99 5.31
N GLY A 323 10.44 -2.27 4.38
CA GLY A 323 11.44 -1.21 4.62
C GLY A 323 10.97 0.21 4.33
N ALA A 324 9.69 0.43 3.99
CA ALA A 324 9.16 1.75 3.69
C ALA A 324 8.65 2.47 4.94
N ALA A 325 8.91 3.77 5.04
CA ALA A 325 8.43 4.62 6.14
C ALA A 325 6.94 4.93 6.03
N MET A 326 6.43 5.07 4.81
CA MET A 326 5.04 5.34 4.45
C MET A 326 4.81 4.95 2.99
N ALA A 327 3.56 4.92 2.54
CA ALA A 327 3.21 4.73 1.13
C ALA A 327 1.96 5.55 0.77
N ASP A 328 1.91 6.15 -0.42
CA ASP A 328 0.79 7.02 -0.83
C ASP A 328 -0.54 6.25 -0.86
N ARG A 329 -0.52 4.96 -1.24
CA ARG A 329 -1.68 4.05 -1.25
C ARG A 329 -2.37 3.87 0.10
N TYR A 330 -1.67 4.11 1.21
CA TYR A 330 -2.27 4.01 2.55
C TYR A 330 -3.21 5.17 2.88
N ALA A 331 -3.12 6.27 2.14
CA ALA A 331 -3.96 7.44 2.31
C ALA A 331 -5.37 7.32 1.70
N TYR A 332 -5.63 6.29 0.89
CA TYR A 332 -6.82 6.13 0.06
C TYR A 332 -8.15 6.24 0.84
N ILE A 333 -8.32 5.48 1.92
CA ILE A 333 -9.51 5.58 2.81
C ILE A 333 -9.37 6.73 3.82
N PRO A 334 -8.21 6.92 4.47
CA PRO A 334 -8.06 7.90 5.54
C PRO A 334 -8.35 9.35 5.12
N LEU A 335 -7.95 9.77 3.93
CA LEU A 335 -8.14 11.15 3.49
C LEU A 335 -9.61 11.55 3.33
N ILE A 336 -10.53 10.59 3.17
CA ILE A 336 -11.97 10.87 3.12
C ILE A 336 -12.42 11.64 4.37
N GLY A 337 -11.89 11.28 5.54
CA GLY A 337 -12.19 11.99 6.79
C GLY A 337 -11.80 13.47 6.73
N ILE A 338 -10.61 13.79 6.21
CA ILE A 338 -10.16 15.18 6.07
C ILE A 338 -10.96 15.91 4.99
N PHE A 339 -11.28 15.25 3.88
CA PHE A 339 -12.13 15.84 2.84
C PHE A 339 -13.53 16.17 3.38
N VAL A 340 -14.10 15.33 4.23
CA VAL A 340 -15.36 15.61 4.94
C VAL A 340 -15.22 16.86 5.80
N MET A 341 -14.16 16.97 6.63
CA MET A 341 -13.94 18.16 7.46
C MET A 341 -13.87 19.44 6.61
N ILE A 342 -13.12 19.40 5.53
CA ILE A 342 -12.94 20.55 4.61
C ILE A 342 -14.28 20.91 3.92
N ALA A 343 -14.94 19.94 3.31
CA ALA A 343 -16.13 20.21 2.50
C ALA A 343 -17.28 20.76 3.35
N TRP A 344 -17.57 20.14 4.51
CA TRP A 344 -18.61 20.63 5.42
C TRP A 344 -18.21 21.94 6.11
N GLY A 345 -16.93 22.10 6.44
CA GLY A 345 -16.41 23.34 7.02
C GLY A 345 -16.55 24.53 6.07
N LEU A 346 -16.21 24.32 4.78
CA LEU A 346 -16.38 25.35 3.74
C LEU A 346 -17.86 25.68 3.50
N ASP A 347 -18.74 24.67 3.48
CA ASP A 347 -20.16 24.85 3.27
C ASP A 347 -20.81 25.63 4.42
N ASP A 348 -20.54 25.25 5.69
CA ASP A 348 -20.99 25.97 6.87
C ASP A 348 -20.48 27.43 6.90
N TRP A 349 -19.19 27.64 6.55
CA TRP A 349 -18.61 28.97 6.49
C TRP A 349 -19.29 29.83 5.41
N ALA A 350 -19.52 29.24 4.24
CA ALA A 350 -20.15 29.93 3.12
C ALA A 350 -21.63 30.28 3.40
N GLU A 351 -22.35 29.40 4.12
CA GLU A 351 -23.71 29.70 4.59
C GLU A 351 -23.71 30.83 5.61
N ALA A 352 -22.84 30.76 6.65
CA ALA A 352 -22.76 31.77 7.70
C ALA A 352 -22.38 33.18 7.21
N LYS A 353 -21.59 33.26 6.13
CA LYS A 353 -21.16 34.53 5.50
C LYS A 353 -22.02 34.94 4.31
N ALA A 354 -23.12 34.22 4.03
CA ALA A 354 -23.97 34.45 2.86
C ALA A 354 -23.17 34.61 1.54
N VAL A 355 -22.12 33.78 1.38
CA VAL A 355 -21.23 33.83 0.22
C VAL A 355 -22.01 33.55 -1.06
N ARG A 356 -21.81 34.37 -2.11
CA ARG A 356 -22.46 34.17 -3.41
C ARG A 356 -22.09 32.82 -4.00
N THR A 357 -23.02 32.18 -4.69
CA THR A 357 -22.86 30.84 -5.29
C THR A 357 -21.59 30.70 -6.14
N VAL A 358 -21.26 31.73 -6.89
CA VAL A 358 -20.03 31.77 -7.72
C VAL A 358 -18.77 31.50 -6.88
N TRP A 359 -18.65 32.13 -5.71
CA TRP A 359 -17.50 31.95 -4.81
C TRP A 359 -17.55 30.64 -3.99
N ARG A 360 -18.71 29.96 -3.98
CA ARG A 360 -18.83 28.60 -3.42
C ARG A 360 -18.36 27.53 -4.40
N VAL A 361 -18.40 27.83 -5.73
CA VAL A 361 -18.12 26.84 -6.79
C VAL A 361 -16.74 27.03 -7.40
N ILE A 362 -16.34 28.27 -7.73
CA ILE A 362 -15.09 28.51 -8.49
C ILE A 362 -13.84 28.05 -7.74
N PRO A 363 -13.58 28.39 -6.45
CA PRO A 363 -12.36 27.97 -5.79
C PRO A 363 -12.23 26.44 -5.67
N PRO A 364 -13.26 25.68 -5.23
CA PRO A 364 -13.21 24.22 -5.27
C PRO A 364 -12.95 23.66 -6.67
N LEU A 365 -13.56 24.21 -7.71
CA LEU A 365 -13.33 23.79 -9.09
C LEU A 365 -11.88 24.03 -9.53
N CYS A 366 -11.27 25.14 -9.17
CA CYS A 366 -9.86 25.43 -9.45
C CYS A 366 -8.95 24.40 -8.74
N VAL A 367 -9.24 24.05 -7.48
CA VAL A 367 -8.49 23.01 -6.76
C VAL A 367 -8.64 21.65 -7.43
N LEU A 368 -9.85 21.27 -7.82
CA LEU A 368 -10.11 20.01 -8.52
C LEU A 368 -9.38 19.94 -9.88
N LEU A 369 -9.36 21.04 -10.62
CA LEU A 369 -8.60 21.14 -11.88
C LEU A 369 -7.10 21.00 -11.63
N ALA A 370 -6.56 21.67 -10.61
CA ALA A 370 -5.15 21.55 -10.23
C ALA A 370 -4.81 20.09 -9.82
N PHE A 371 -5.65 19.43 -9.03
CA PHE A 371 -5.46 18.03 -8.69
C PHE A 371 -5.59 17.11 -9.90
N GLY A 372 -6.54 17.35 -10.80
CA GLY A 372 -6.67 16.61 -12.05
C GLY A 372 -5.41 16.70 -12.94
N LEU A 373 -4.83 17.90 -13.05
CA LEU A 373 -3.56 18.10 -13.77
C LEU A 373 -2.40 17.39 -13.07
N ALA A 374 -2.28 17.52 -11.74
CA ALA A 374 -1.24 16.85 -10.96
C ALA A 374 -1.39 15.31 -11.03
N THR A 375 -2.61 14.78 -10.96
CA THR A 375 -2.91 13.36 -11.16
C THR A 375 -2.52 12.89 -12.55
N SER A 376 -2.87 13.64 -13.59
CA SER A 376 -2.46 13.34 -14.96
C SER A 376 -0.94 13.32 -15.13
N GLN A 377 -0.22 14.20 -14.45
CA GLN A 377 1.25 14.18 -14.43
C GLN A 377 1.78 12.97 -13.65
N GLN A 378 1.22 12.66 -12.48
CA GLN A 378 1.64 11.53 -11.65
C GLN A 378 1.45 10.19 -12.37
N ILE A 379 0.36 10.00 -13.12
CA ILE A 379 0.12 8.80 -13.93
C ILE A 379 1.23 8.57 -14.97
N ARG A 380 1.85 9.63 -15.48
CA ARG A 380 2.93 9.49 -16.49
C ARG A 380 4.17 8.81 -15.94
N TYR A 381 4.40 8.87 -14.64
CA TYR A 381 5.52 8.16 -14.01
C TYR A 381 5.27 6.64 -13.88
N TRP A 382 4.03 6.18 -14.08
CA TRP A 382 3.65 4.76 -14.05
C TRP A 382 3.66 4.10 -15.44
N VAL A 383 4.22 4.76 -16.46
CA VAL A 383 4.27 4.24 -17.85
C VAL A 383 5.31 3.14 -18.00
N SER A 384 6.39 3.20 -17.24
CA SER A 384 7.45 2.19 -17.23
C SER A 384 8.11 2.09 -15.86
N ASP A 385 8.76 0.96 -15.57
CA ASP A 385 9.57 0.80 -14.36
C ASP A 385 10.70 1.83 -14.30
N TYR A 386 11.33 2.13 -15.43
CA TYR A 386 12.37 3.14 -15.51
C TYR A 386 11.86 4.53 -15.11
N ASP A 387 10.74 5.00 -15.67
CA ASP A 387 10.15 6.30 -15.32
C ASP A 387 9.76 6.35 -13.85
N LEU A 388 9.17 5.27 -13.33
CA LEU A 388 8.71 5.16 -11.96
C LEU A 388 9.86 5.26 -10.95
N TRP A 389 10.94 4.50 -11.18
CA TRP A 389 12.07 4.47 -10.25
C TRP A 389 12.99 5.68 -10.41
N SER A 390 13.18 6.20 -11.63
CA SER A 390 13.89 7.45 -11.87
C SER A 390 13.20 8.63 -11.20
N HIS A 391 11.86 8.72 -11.33
CA HIS A 391 11.10 9.72 -10.60
C HIS A 391 11.21 9.55 -9.09
N THR A 392 11.11 8.31 -8.60
CA THR A 392 11.25 8.01 -7.16
C THR A 392 12.60 8.49 -6.63
N LEU A 393 13.71 8.26 -7.37
CA LEU A 393 15.04 8.77 -7.01
C LEU A 393 15.10 10.30 -7.05
N ALA A 394 14.48 10.93 -8.03
CA ALA A 394 14.51 12.39 -8.17
C ALA A 394 13.79 13.11 -7.02
N VAL A 395 12.80 12.46 -6.36
CA VAL A 395 11.97 13.08 -5.32
C VAL A 395 12.26 12.58 -3.90
N THR A 396 13.11 11.54 -3.76
CA THR A 396 13.52 11.00 -2.46
C THR A 396 15.02 11.11 -2.27
N GLU A 397 15.45 11.39 -1.04
CA GLU A 397 16.86 11.46 -0.71
C GLU A 397 17.36 10.10 -0.17
N ARG A 398 18.58 9.70 -0.53
CA ARG A 398 19.25 8.51 0.01
C ARG A 398 18.36 7.25 -0.04
N ASN A 399 17.82 6.93 -1.21
CA ASN A 399 16.92 5.81 -1.42
C ASN A 399 17.65 4.61 -2.09
N PRO A 400 18.34 3.75 -1.32
CA PRO A 400 19.05 2.62 -1.89
C PRO A 400 18.11 1.60 -2.53
N PHE A 401 16.86 1.49 -2.04
CA PHE A 401 15.87 0.60 -2.65
C PHE A 401 15.48 1.06 -4.06
N ALA A 402 15.31 2.36 -4.27
CA ALA A 402 14.99 2.87 -5.59
C ALA A 402 16.18 2.72 -6.58
N HIS A 403 17.42 2.88 -6.11
CA HIS A 403 18.60 2.54 -6.91
C HIS A 403 18.63 1.06 -7.29
N PHE A 404 18.41 0.16 -6.33
CA PHE A 404 18.33 -1.28 -6.57
C PHE A 404 17.23 -1.64 -7.58
N ALA A 405 16.05 -1.07 -7.42
CA ALA A 405 14.89 -1.33 -8.27
C ALA A 405 15.07 -0.76 -9.69
N LEU A 406 15.69 0.42 -9.82
CA LEU A 406 16.01 0.99 -11.13
C LEU A 406 17.04 0.13 -11.89
N ALA A 407 18.05 -0.37 -11.18
CA ALA A 407 18.99 -1.31 -11.78
C ALA A 407 18.30 -2.58 -12.29
N ALA A 408 17.38 -3.14 -11.51
CA ALA A 408 16.59 -4.29 -11.93
C ALA A 408 15.70 -3.98 -13.15
N ALA A 409 15.10 -2.80 -13.20
CA ALA A 409 14.29 -2.34 -14.32
C ALA A 409 15.12 -2.23 -15.62
N LEU A 410 16.31 -1.65 -15.52
CA LEU A 410 17.23 -1.53 -16.66
C LEU A 410 17.68 -2.89 -17.23
N LEU A 411 17.74 -3.92 -16.38
CA LEU A 411 18.14 -5.28 -16.79
C LEU A 411 16.97 -6.08 -17.37
N SER A 412 15.75 -5.84 -16.91
CA SER A 412 14.57 -6.63 -17.30
C SER A 412 13.88 -6.13 -18.55
N ASP A 413 13.98 -4.83 -18.87
CA ASP A 413 13.37 -4.24 -20.07
C ASP A 413 14.39 -4.16 -21.22
N PRO A 414 14.19 -4.91 -22.32
CA PRO A 414 15.10 -4.84 -23.47
C PRO A 414 15.04 -3.49 -24.20
N ASN A 415 14.06 -2.62 -23.90
CA ASN A 415 13.93 -1.33 -24.58
C ASN A 415 13.32 -0.22 -23.69
N PRO A 416 13.96 0.12 -22.55
CA PRO A 416 13.44 1.13 -21.63
C PRO A 416 13.43 2.56 -22.21
N ALA A 417 14.18 2.79 -23.30
CA ALA A 417 14.37 4.10 -23.92
C ALA A 417 13.16 4.58 -24.75
N MET A 418 12.12 3.76 -24.98
CA MET A 418 10.95 4.15 -25.78
C MET A 418 9.83 4.85 -25.00
N THR A 419 10.09 5.35 -23.79
CA THR A 419 9.07 6.09 -23.06
C THR A 419 9.00 7.56 -23.47
N PRO A 420 7.79 8.18 -23.51
CA PRO A 420 7.65 9.57 -23.95
C PRO A 420 8.39 10.60 -23.08
N ASN A 421 8.78 10.21 -21.87
CA ASN A 421 9.41 11.09 -20.89
C ASN A 421 10.95 11.02 -20.89
N ASN A 422 11.52 9.97 -21.46
CA ASN A 422 12.97 9.80 -21.52
C ASN A 422 13.48 10.00 -22.95
N ARG A 423 14.06 11.16 -23.22
CA ARG A 423 14.77 11.47 -24.48
C ARG A 423 16.27 11.22 -24.37
N ASN A 424 16.76 10.73 -23.25
CA ASN A 424 18.16 10.35 -23.12
C ASN A 424 18.31 8.95 -23.68
N ASP A 425 18.83 8.91 -24.88
CA ASP A 425 19.09 7.76 -25.71
C ASP A 425 20.18 6.88 -25.08
N LEU A 426 19.77 5.98 -24.15
CA LEU A 426 20.58 4.80 -23.86
C LEU A 426 20.50 3.89 -25.09
N ASN A 427 21.28 4.24 -26.11
CA ASN A 427 21.18 3.66 -27.43
C ASN A 427 21.82 2.28 -27.53
N THR A 428 22.61 1.88 -26.52
CA THR A 428 23.33 0.60 -26.53
C THR A 428 23.02 -0.24 -25.30
N GLU A 429 23.05 -1.55 -25.47
CA GLU A 429 22.95 -2.52 -24.36
C GLU A 429 24.05 -2.30 -23.32
N GLN A 430 25.24 -1.88 -23.77
CA GLN A 430 26.37 -1.60 -22.90
C GLN A 430 26.10 -0.39 -22.00
N GLU A 431 25.57 0.71 -22.53
CA GLU A 431 25.23 1.91 -21.72
C GLU A 431 24.21 1.59 -20.64
N ARG A 432 23.18 0.79 -20.97
CA ARG A 432 22.18 0.32 -20.00
C ARG A 432 22.80 -0.54 -18.89
N MET A 433 23.71 -1.43 -19.28
CA MET A 433 24.40 -2.29 -18.33
C MET A 433 25.30 -1.47 -17.39
N ASP A 434 25.98 -0.46 -17.91
CA ASP A 434 26.85 0.41 -17.13
C ASP A 434 26.05 1.31 -16.18
N GLU A 435 24.88 1.83 -16.61
CA GLU A 435 23.97 2.57 -15.75
C GLU A 435 23.36 1.67 -14.66
N ALA A 436 22.90 0.47 -15.01
CA ALA A 436 22.38 -0.51 -14.05
C ALA A 436 23.43 -0.87 -13.00
N ARG A 437 24.68 -1.05 -13.42
CA ARG A 437 25.81 -1.31 -12.52
C ARG A 437 26.02 -0.15 -11.55
N TRP A 438 26.10 1.07 -12.07
CA TRP A 438 26.26 2.25 -11.24
C TRP A 438 25.17 2.36 -10.16
N HIS A 439 23.92 2.11 -10.53
CA HIS A 439 22.82 2.11 -9.59
C HIS A 439 22.95 0.98 -8.54
N CYS A 440 23.36 -0.22 -8.91
CA CYS A 440 23.62 -1.29 -7.96
C CYS A 440 24.77 -0.95 -7.00
N GLU A 441 25.86 -0.33 -7.49
CA GLU A 441 27.00 0.07 -6.67
C GLU A 441 26.61 1.17 -5.66
N GLU A 442 25.82 2.17 -6.07
CA GLU A 442 25.31 3.20 -5.15
C GLU A 442 24.32 2.61 -4.12
N ALA A 443 23.47 1.64 -4.52
CA ALA A 443 22.64 0.90 -3.60
C ALA A 443 23.48 0.13 -2.58
N LEU A 444 24.49 -0.62 -3.04
CA LEU A 444 25.39 -1.41 -2.20
C LEU A 444 26.15 -0.55 -1.20
N LYS A 445 26.69 0.57 -1.64
CA LYS A 445 27.40 1.54 -0.80
C LYS A 445 26.49 2.07 0.31
N SER A 446 25.28 2.47 -0.06
CA SER A 446 24.29 2.98 0.87
C SER A 446 23.83 1.91 1.85
N TYR A 447 23.53 0.69 1.38
CA TYR A 447 23.12 -0.42 2.25
C TYR A 447 24.25 -0.86 3.19
N ARG A 448 25.51 -0.89 2.73
CA ARG A 448 26.66 -1.17 3.61
C ARG A 448 26.82 -0.11 4.71
N GLN A 449 26.58 1.16 4.40
CA GLN A 449 26.60 2.23 5.41
C GLN A 449 25.47 2.05 6.45
N LEU A 450 24.26 1.73 6.00
CA LEU A 450 23.11 1.47 6.88
C LEU A 450 23.32 0.19 7.70
N ALA A 451 23.90 -0.85 7.11
CA ALA A 451 24.20 -2.11 7.79
C ALA A 451 25.23 -1.99 8.92
N ARG A 452 26.14 -0.99 8.86
CA ARG A 452 27.04 -0.69 9.99
C ARG A 452 26.30 -0.19 11.22
N GLN A 453 25.16 0.50 11.03
CA GLN A 453 24.33 1.01 12.11
C GLN A 453 23.29 0.00 12.57
N ASN A 454 22.73 -0.77 11.63
CA ASN A 454 21.71 -1.76 11.88
C ASN A 454 21.89 -2.99 10.96
N PRO A 455 22.80 -3.94 11.34
CA PRO A 455 23.09 -5.12 10.52
C PRO A 455 21.85 -5.97 10.22
N ALA A 456 21.01 -6.21 11.22
CA ALA A 456 19.84 -7.07 11.10
C ALA A 456 18.84 -6.55 10.05
N ALA A 457 18.69 -5.23 9.94
CA ALA A 457 17.76 -4.60 9.01
C ALA A 457 18.29 -4.56 7.56
N TYR A 458 19.61 -4.41 7.35
CA TYR A 458 20.13 -4.04 6.03
C TYR A 458 21.10 -5.04 5.41
N LEU A 459 21.66 -6.02 6.16
CA LEU A 459 22.48 -7.08 5.56
C LEU A 459 21.74 -7.90 4.49
N PRO A 460 20.44 -8.20 4.62
CA PRO A 460 19.71 -8.86 3.55
C PRO A 460 19.75 -8.09 2.23
N ASN A 461 19.61 -6.78 2.30
CA ASN A 461 19.66 -5.91 1.11
C ASN A 461 21.07 -5.85 0.51
N VAL A 462 22.12 -5.88 1.35
CA VAL A 462 23.53 -5.98 0.88
C VAL A 462 23.70 -7.27 0.07
N ALA A 463 23.24 -8.42 0.60
CA ALA A 463 23.39 -9.71 -0.07
C ALA A 463 22.60 -9.76 -1.40
N SER A 464 21.36 -9.28 -1.42
CA SER A 464 20.56 -9.22 -2.66
C SER A 464 21.19 -8.32 -3.71
N THR A 465 21.78 -7.18 -3.30
CA THR A 465 22.46 -6.26 -4.22
C THR A 465 23.74 -6.88 -4.78
N LEU A 466 24.49 -7.61 -3.96
CA LEU A 466 25.66 -8.37 -4.41
C LEU A 466 25.28 -9.47 -5.42
N ASN A 467 24.17 -10.18 -5.21
CA ASN A 467 23.67 -11.15 -6.18
C ASN A 467 23.35 -10.49 -7.54
N ASN A 468 22.76 -9.30 -7.55
CA ASN A 468 22.50 -8.59 -8.80
C ASN A 468 23.79 -8.13 -9.48
N LEU A 469 24.79 -7.64 -8.73
CA LEU A 469 26.10 -7.31 -9.29
C LEU A 469 26.79 -8.56 -9.85
N GLY A 470 26.74 -9.68 -9.15
CA GLY A 470 27.27 -10.95 -9.63
C GLY A 470 26.64 -11.39 -10.96
N ARG A 471 25.33 -11.25 -11.10
CA ARG A 471 24.64 -11.52 -12.37
C ARG A 471 25.08 -10.60 -13.51
N MET A 472 25.25 -9.30 -13.22
CA MET A 472 25.78 -8.34 -14.21
C MET A 472 27.19 -8.70 -14.63
N ASP A 473 28.05 -9.10 -13.69
CA ASP A 473 29.42 -9.54 -13.99
C ASP A 473 29.44 -10.80 -14.87
N GLN A 474 28.53 -11.76 -14.62
CA GLN A 474 28.37 -12.92 -15.50
C GLN A 474 27.97 -12.50 -16.93
N LEU A 475 26.98 -11.62 -17.07
CA LEU A 475 26.52 -11.14 -18.39
C LEU A 475 27.65 -10.41 -19.15
N GLN A 476 28.55 -9.76 -18.43
CA GLN A 476 29.72 -9.07 -18.99
C GLN A 476 30.96 -9.97 -19.07
N ASN A 477 30.82 -11.27 -18.85
CA ASN A 477 31.91 -12.27 -18.86
C ASN A 477 33.04 -11.98 -17.85
N ARG A 478 32.75 -11.28 -16.76
CA ARG A 478 33.68 -11.00 -15.64
C ARG A 478 33.50 -12.06 -14.54
N MET A 479 33.85 -13.31 -14.87
CA MET A 479 33.56 -14.46 -14.01
C MET A 479 34.19 -14.38 -12.63
N GLY A 480 35.43 -13.83 -12.51
CA GLY A 480 36.11 -13.67 -11.22
C GLY A 480 35.43 -12.68 -10.29
N ASP A 481 34.89 -11.58 -10.82
CA ASP A 481 34.13 -10.59 -10.06
C ASP A 481 32.76 -11.15 -9.66
N ALA A 482 32.06 -11.80 -10.60
CA ALA A 482 30.79 -12.47 -10.36
C ALA A 482 30.90 -13.45 -9.18
N ARG A 483 31.92 -14.30 -9.19
CA ARG A 483 32.17 -15.27 -8.12
C ARG A 483 32.35 -14.58 -6.77
N ARG A 484 33.18 -13.55 -6.70
CA ARG A 484 33.40 -12.81 -5.45
C ARG A 484 32.12 -12.24 -4.88
N HIS A 485 31.26 -11.68 -5.74
CA HIS A 485 29.98 -11.11 -5.32
C HIS A 485 29.01 -12.19 -4.81
N PHE A 486 28.89 -13.32 -5.51
CA PHE A 486 28.01 -14.42 -5.06
C PHE A 486 28.51 -15.07 -3.77
N GLU A 487 29.82 -15.27 -3.61
CA GLU A 487 30.39 -15.82 -2.37
C GLU A 487 30.22 -14.86 -1.18
N GLU A 488 30.36 -13.54 -1.40
CA GLU A 488 30.09 -12.55 -0.34
C GLU A 488 28.61 -12.56 0.03
N ALA A 489 27.69 -12.60 -0.95
CA ALA A 489 26.24 -12.71 -0.70
C ALA A 489 25.91 -13.97 0.08
N LEU A 490 26.46 -15.13 -0.31
CA LEU A 490 26.22 -16.41 0.35
C LEU A 490 26.68 -16.38 1.81
N ARG A 491 27.88 -15.84 2.09
CA ARG A 491 28.38 -15.66 3.46
C ARG A 491 27.41 -14.84 4.32
N ILE A 492 26.87 -13.75 3.77
CA ILE A 492 25.90 -12.90 4.48
C ILE A 492 24.60 -13.66 4.74
N TYR A 493 24.08 -14.39 3.75
CA TYR A 493 22.85 -15.18 3.94
C TYR A 493 23.03 -16.28 4.99
N HIS A 494 24.18 -16.96 5.02
CA HIS A 494 24.49 -17.95 6.07
C HIS A 494 24.53 -17.30 7.47
N LEU A 495 25.10 -16.10 7.59
CA LEU A 495 25.09 -15.36 8.85
C LEU A 495 23.65 -15.04 9.30
N LEU A 496 22.82 -14.60 8.38
CA LEU A 496 21.41 -14.24 8.64
C LEU A 496 20.54 -15.46 8.96
N MET A 497 20.86 -16.64 8.43
CA MET A 497 20.15 -17.88 8.69
C MET A 497 20.23 -18.29 10.17
N HIS A 498 21.24 -17.87 10.94
CA HIS A 498 21.31 -18.09 12.39
C HIS A 498 20.20 -17.35 13.15
N GLN A 499 19.74 -16.20 12.63
CA GLN A 499 18.67 -15.40 13.23
C GLN A 499 17.28 -15.81 12.73
N LYS A 500 17.15 -16.06 11.43
CA LYS A 500 15.90 -16.46 10.74
C LYS A 500 16.15 -17.68 9.86
N PRO A 501 16.15 -18.90 10.43
CA PRO A 501 16.65 -20.13 9.78
C PRO A 501 16.05 -20.47 8.41
N THR A 502 14.89 -19.94 8.09
CA THR A 502 14.17 -20.32 6.86
C THR A 502 13.91 -19.19 5.90
N ALA A 503 14.06 -17.95 6.36
CA ALA A 503 13.73 -16.76 5.53
C ALA A 503 14.67 -16.64 4.31
N TYR A 504 15.91 -17.11 4.45
CA TYR A 504 16.96 -16.94 3.41
C TYR A 504 17.30 -18.23 2.66
N LEU A 505 16.60 -19.33 2.91
CA LEU A 505 16.82 -20.58 2.18
C LEU A 505 16.63 -20.46 0.67
N PRO A 506 15.62 -19.73 0.14
CA PRO A 506 15.49 -19.53 -1.30
C PRO A 506 16.70 -18.82 -1.92
N ASP A 507 17.17 -17.77 -1.24
CA ASP A 507 18.30 -16.95 -1.72
C ASP A 507 19.60 -17.76 -1.69
N ILE A 508 19.84 -18.54 -0.62
CA ILE A 508 20.97 -19.46 -0.50
C ILE A 508 20.93 -20.49 -1.63
N ALA A 509 19.78 -21.14 -1.83
CA ALA A 509 19.65 -22.18 -2.85
C ALA A 509 19.91 -21.63 -4.26
N THR A 510 19.37 -20.45 -4.56
CA THR A 510 19.57 -19.78 -5.84
C THR A 510 21.04 -19.38 -6.04
N THR A 511 21.68 -18.78 -5.03
CA THR A 511 23.10 -18.37 -5.10
C THR A 511 24.02 -19.58 -5.26
N LEU A 512 23.76 -20.67 -4.53
CA LEU A 512 24.51 -21.94 -4.68
C LEU A 512 24.32 -22.55 -6.06
N SER A 513 23.10 -22.56 -6.61
CA SER A 513 22.89 -23.05 -7.98
C SER A 513 23.68 -22.25 -9.02
N ILE A 514 23.73 -20.92 -8.88
CA ILE A 514 24.52 -20.06 -9.78
C ILE A 514 26.02 -20.37 -9.65
N LEU A 515 26.54 -20.50 -8.43
CA LEU A 515 27.94 -20.88 -8.20
C LEU A 515 28.25 -22.26 -8.78
N GLY A 516 27.36 -23.23 -8.64
CA GLY A 516 27.50 -24.55 -9.26
C GLY A 516 27.53 -24.50 -10.78
N ASP A 517 26.72 -23.64 -11.42
CA ASP A 517 26.77 -23.41 -12.87
C ASP A 517 28.12 -22.79 -13.29
N MET A 518 28.60 -21.82 -12.53
CA MET A 518 29.93 -21.20 -12.78
C MET A 518 31.06 -22.22 -12.65
N ASP A 519 31.00 -23.09 -11.64
CA ASP A 519 32.02 -24.15 -11.45
C ASP A 519 32.00 -25.14 -12.61
N ARG A 520 30.83 -25.48 -13.14
CA ARG A 520 30.74 -26.32 -14.36
C ARG A 520 31.40 -25.66 -15.57
N LEU A 521 31.19 -24.36 -15.78
CA LEU A 521 31.80 -23.60 -16.86
C LEU A 521 33.33 -23.52 -16.73
N GLU A 522 33.84 -23.48 -15.50
CA GLU A 522 35.25 -23.43 -15.19
C GLU A 522 35.90 -24.83 -15.03
N ASN A 523 35.13 -25.89 -15.35
CA ASN A 523 35.56 -27.31 -15.25
C ASN A 523 35.94 -27.76 -13.82
N ARG A 524 35.38 -27.12 -12.79
CA ARG A 524 35.53 -27.47 -11.38
C ARG A 524 34.39 -28.37 -10.93
N LEU A 525 34.39 -29.61 -11.41
CA LEU A 525 33.23 -30.51 -11.28
C LEU A 525 32.93 -30.93 -9.83
N ASP A 526 33.95 -31.01 -8.97
CA ASP A 526 33.72 -31.40 -7.56
C ASP A 526 33.12 -30.26 -6.76
N ASP A 527 33.55 -29.00 -6.98
CA ASP A 527 32.95 -27.82 -6.38
C ASP A 527 31.51 -27.66 -6.86
N ALA A 528 31.25 -27.85 -8.16
CA ALA A 528 29.89 -27.83 -8.73
C ALA A 528 28.97 -28.85 -8.03
N ARG A 529 29.44 -30.11 -7.87
CA ARG A 529 28.66 -31.14 -7.18
C ARG A 529 28.37 -30.80 -5.70
N GLN A 530 29.31 -30.13 -5.04
CA GLN A 530 29.12 -29.70 -3.66
C GLN A 530 28.03 -28.62 -3.60
N HIS A 531 28.15 -27.55 -4.40
CA HIS A 531 27.17 -26.47 -4.43
C HIS A 531 25.78 -26.98 -4.82
N ASP A 532 25.64 -27.87 -5.79
CA ASP A 532 24.37 -28.46 -6.18
C ASP A 532 23.73 -29.30 -5.05
N ARG A 533 24.54 -30.06 -4.30
CA ARG A 533 24.03 -30.83 -3.14
C ARG A 533 23.50 -29.90 -2.04
N GLU A 534 24.21 -28.82 -1.76
CA GLU A 534 23.79 -27.83 -0.75
C GLU A 534 22.55 -27.07 -1.21
N ALA A 535 22.47 -26.67 -2.48
CA ALA A 535 21.29 -26.07 -3.09
C ALA A 535 20.07 -27.01 -2.98
N LEU A 536 20.23 -28.29 -3.37
CA LEU A 536 19.20 -29.30 -3.29
C LEU A 536 18.72 -29.54 -1.86
N LYS A 537 19.62 -29.53 -0.88
CA LYS A 537 19.26 -29.62 0.54
C LYS A 537 18.40 -28.46 0.97
N SER A 538 18.74 -27.24 0.58
CA SER A 538 17.97 -26.03 0.88
C SER A 538 16.58 -26.06 0.22
N TYR A 539 16.48 -26.48 -1.05
CA TYR A 539 15.19 -26.66 -1.73
C TYR A 539 14.32 -27.75 -1.08
N ARG A 540 14.90 -28.87 -0.66
CA ARG A 540 14.17 -29.93 0.07
C ARG A 540 13.62 -29.45 1.41
N GLN A 541 14.38 -28.64 2.15
CA GLN A 541 13.91 -28.04 3.40
C GLN A 541 12.73 -27.09 3.16
N LEU A 542 12.73 -26.35 2.05
CA LEU A 542 11.61 -25.50 1.63
C LEU A 542 10.38 -26.34 1.28
N ALA A 543 10.54 -27.38 0.45
CA ALA A 543 9.45 -28.25 0.01
C ALA A 543 8.75 -28.96 1.18
N GLN A 544 9.48 -29.42 2.20
CA GLN A 544 8.93 -30.09 3.39
C GLN A 544 8.01 -29.19 4.26
N ARG A 545 8.00 -27.88 4.02
CA ARG A 545 7.17 -26.90 4.74
C ARG A 545 5.96 -26.41 3.96
N CYS A 546 5.93 -26.69 2.65
CA CYS A 546 4.78 -26.40 1.80
C CYS A 546 3.72 -27.52 1.82
N VAL A 547 4.01 -28.63 2.52
CA VAL A 547 3.12 -29.76 2.80
C VAL A 547 2.64 -29.66 4.26
#